data_1e4f4e88c891aff1e96a78a41566af97
#
_entry.id   1e4f4e88c891aff1e96a78a41566af97
#
_cell.length_a   1.000
_cell.length_b   1.000
_cell.length_c   1.000
_cell.angle_alpha   90.00
_cell.angle_beta   90.00
_cell.angle_gamma   90.00
#
_symmetry.space_group_name_H-M   'P 1'
#
loop_
_entity.id
_entity.type
_entity.pdbx_description
1 polymer ?
#
loop_
_entity_poly.entity_id
_entity_poly.type
_entity_poly.pdbx_seq_one_letter_code
_entity_poly.pdbx_strand_id
1 'polypeptide(L)'
;MILPIYIYGQPVLRKVAEDITPDYPELKTLINDMWETLFQSEGIGLAAPQIGRDIRLVVIDLDPLSEDYPEYKEFRKVYINAHIIEYDETNTASSEEGCLSLPAIHEKVTRPTRIRVQWMDENFQPHDEWIEGYLARVMQHEFDHLDGKMFIDRISALRKQLIKSKLKALTQGRYRCGYKTKPVRR
;
A
#
# COMPACT_ATOMS: atom_id res chain seq x y z
N MET A 1 9.45 3.56 -16.12
CA MET A 1 10.37 4.51 -15.40
C MET A 1 10.25 4.29 -13.89
N ILE A 2 11.37 4.19 -13.17
CA ILE A 2 11.35 4.05 -11.70
C ILE A 2 10.98 5.39 -11.05
N LEU A 3 9.85 5.41 -10.35
CA LEU A 3 9.32 6.58 -9.65
C LEU A 3 9.88 6.66 -8.22
N PRO A 4 10.03 7.87 -7.65
CA PRO A 4 10.45 7.99 -6.25
C PRO A 4 9.29 7.64 -5.29
N ILE A 5 9.61 6.87 -4.25
CA ILE A 5 8.67 6.59 -3.15
C ILE A 5 8.60 7.81 -2.22
N TYR A 6 7.41 8.32 -2.00
CA TYR A 6 7.13 9.43 -1.08
C TYR A 6 7.21 8.93 0.36
N ILE A 7 8.00 9.63 1.17
CA ILE A 7 8.30 9.20 2.55
C ILE A 7 7.32 9.87 3.53
N TYR A 8 7.08 9.19 4.64
CA TYR A 8 6.27 9.67 5.77
C TYR A 8 6.50 11.16 6.05
N GLY A 9 5.40 11.90 6.19
CA GLY A 9 5.38 13.36 6.32
C GLY A 9 5.04 14.09 5.03
N GLN A 10 5.09 13.43 3.87
CA GLN A 10 4.60 14.01 2.62
C GLN A 10 3.06 14.13 2.65
N PRO A 11 2.49 15.32 2.36
CA PRO A 11 1.05 15.55 2.49
C PRO A 11 0.17 14.60 1.67
N VAL A 12 0.62 14.16 0.50
CA VAL A 12 -0.14 13.26 -0.37
C VAL A 12 -0.48 11.93 0.31
N LEU A 13 0.37 11.45 1.24
CA LEU A 13 0.14 10.22 1.99
C LEU A 13 -1.02 10.30 2.99
N ARG A 14 -1.51 11.50 3.27
CA ARG A 14 -2.64 11.75 4.18
C ARG A 14 -3.89 12.23 3.47
N LYS A 15 -3.85 12.33 2.15
CA LYS A 15 -5.06 12.64 1.36
C LYS A 15 -5.91 11.38 1.16
N VAL A 16 -7.20 11.59 1.03
CA VAL A 16 -8.11 10.57 0.49
C VAL A 16 -7.99 10.63 -1.03
N ALA A 17 -7.61 9.52 -1.62
CA ALA A 17 -7.45 9.39 -3.07
C ALA A 17 -8.79 9.35 -3.79
N GLU A 18 -8.82 9.86 -5.01
CA GLU A 18 -10.02 9.95 -5.83
C GLU A 18 -10.15 8.79 -6.82
N ASP A 19 -11.39 8.41 -7.12
CA ASP A 19 -11.67 7.50 -8.22
C ASP A 19 -11.28 8.12 -9.56
N ILE A 20 -10.87 7.29 -10.51
CA ILE A 20 -10.50 7.70 -11.86
C ILE A 20 -11.44 7.09 -12.89
N THR A 21 -11.48 7.71 -14.06
CA THR A 21 -12.26 7.26 -15.22
C THR A 21 -11.33 6.66 -16.29
N PRO A 22 -11.85 5.91 -17.28
CA PRO A 22 -11.03 5.30 -18.33
C PRO A 22 -10.19 6.27 -19.15
N ASP A 23 -10.54 7.54 -19.16
CA ASP A 23 -9.82 8.62 -19.85
C ASP A 23 -8.73 9.28 -19.00
N TYR A 24 -8.39 8.72 -17.83
CA TYR A 24 -7.28 9.21 -17.03
C TYR A 24 -5.98 9.23 -17.87
N PRO A 25 -5.29 10.38 -17.94
CA PRO A 25 -4.15 10.55 -18.86
C PRO A 25 -3.02 9.57 -18.56
N GLU A 26 -2.54 8.87 -19.60
CA GLU A 26 -1.38 7.97 -19.55
C GLU A 26 -1.47 6.87 -18.46
N LEU A 27 -2.67 6.41 -18.12
CA LEU A 27 -2.89 5.41 -17.08
C LEU A 27 -2.03 4.16 -17.26
N LYS A 28 -1.94 3.65 -18.49
CA LYS A 28 -1.15 2.45 -18.80
C LYS A 28 0.34 2.66 -18.54
N THR A 29 0.87 3.82 -18.90
CA THR A 29 2.26 4.19 -18.62
C THR A 29 2.49 4.27 -17.12
N LEU A 30 1.58 4.90 -16.38
CA LEU A 30 1.66 4.98 -14.93
C LEU A 30 1.65 3.61 -14.26
N ILE A 31 0.78 2.70 -14.67
CA ILE A 31 0.74 1.32 -14.16
C ILE A 31 2.07 0.61 -14.42
N ASN A 32 2.63 0.72 -15.61
CA ASN A 32 3.93 0.15 -15.94
C ASN A 32 5.06 0.72 -15.07
N ASP A 33 5.06 2.02 -14.86
CA ASP A 33 6.03 2.70 -13.99
C ASP A 33 5.88 2.26 -12.52
N MET A 34 4.65 2.02 -12.05
CA MET A 34 4.41 1.47 -10.72
C MET A 34 4.93 0.04 -10.58
N TRP A 35 4.77 -0.82 -11.60
CA TRP A 35 5.35 -2.15 -11.61
C TRP A 35 6.87 -2.12 -11.54
N GLU A 36 7.53 -1.33 -12.39
CA GLU A 36 8.99 -1.17 -12.35
C GLU A 36 9.47 -0.68 -10.98
N THR A 37 8.75 0.27 -10.39
CA THR A 37 9.08 0.84 -9.07
C THR A 37 8.93 -0.21 -7.98
N LEU A 38 7.86 -1.00 -8.01
CA LEU A 38 7.62 -2.08 -7.05
C LEU A 38 8.74 -3.13 -7.10
N PHE A 39 9.08 -3.61 -8.30
CA PHE A 39 10.15 -4.60 -8.48
C PHE A 39 11.51 -4.08 -7.99
N GLN A 40 11.86 -2.85 -8.33
CA GLN A 40 13.12 -2.24 -7.90
C GLN A 40 13.18 -2.01 -6.38
N SER A 41 12.03 -1.85 -5.74
CA SER A 41 11.93 -1.62 -4.29
C SER A 41 11.78 -2.91 -3.48
N GLU A 42 11.71 -4.07 -4.14
CA GLU A 42 11.50 -5.39 -3.52
C GLU A 42 10.23 -5.44 -2.64
N GLY A 43 9.22 -4.64 -2.98
CA GLY A 43 7.92 -4.60 -2.31
C GLY A 43 6.95 -5.62 -2.91
N ILE A 44 5.85 -5.86 -2.19
CA ILE A 44 4.75 -6.74 -2.63
C ILE A 44 3.48 -5.97 -2.98
N GLY A 45 3.40 -4.70 -2.62
CA GLY A 45 2.31 -3.80 -2.96
C GLY A 45 2.77 -2.35 -3.04
N LEU A 46 2.09 -1.57 -3.86
CA LEU A 46 2.35 -0.14 -4.05
C LEU A 46 1.06 0.59 -4.40
N ALA A 47 0.73 1.61 -3.62
CA ALA A 47 -0.41 2.48 -3.84
C ALA A 47 0.03 3.81 -4.51
N ALA A 48 -0.81 4.36 -5.37
CA ALA A 48 -0.50 5.60 -6.10
C ALA A 48 -0.14 6.80 -5.20
N PRO A 49 -0.71 6.99 -4.00
CA PRO A 49 -0.25 8.03 -3.09
C PRO A 49 1.24 7.91 -2.72
N GLN A 50 1.78 6.69 -2.66
CA GLN A 50 3.20 6.46 -2.37
C GLN A 50 4.15 6.91 -3.50
N ILE A 51 3.61 7.18 -4.68
CA ILE A 51 4.37 7.76 -5.80
C ILE A 51 3.87 9.18 -6.16
N GLY A 52 3.16 9.82 -5.22
CA GLY A 52 2.75 11.21 -5.32
C GLY A 52 1.47 11.46 -6.10
N ARG A 53 0.64 10.44 -6.34
CA ARG A 53 -0.63 10.55 -7.05
C ARG A 53 -1.80 10.26 -6.11
N ASP A 54 -2.70 11.21 -5.92
CA ASP A 54 -3.88 11.09 -5.06
C ASP A 54 -5.08 10.43 -5.80
N ILE A 55 -4.81 9.31 -6.45
CA ILE A 55 -5.79 8.49 -7.17
C ILE A 55 -5.88 7.08 -6.58
N ARG A 56 -7.06 6.46 -6.72
CA ARG A 56 -7.32 5.10 -6.21
C ARG A 56 -6.79 4.05 -7.17
N LEU A 57 -5.47 3.86 -7.16
CA LEU A 57 -4.75 2.89 -7.96
C LEU A 57 -3.72 2.16 -7.09
N VAL A 58 -3.74 0.83 -7.16
CA VAL A 58 -2.83 -0.06 -6.41
C VAL A 58 -2.35 -1.18 -7.32
N VAL A 59 -1.09 -1.56 -7.19
CA VAL A 59 -0.51 -2.78 -7.78
C VAL A 59 -0.05 -3.72 -6.66
N ILE A 60 -0.35 -5.01 -6.79
CA ILE A 60 0.03 -6.07 -5.83
C ILE A 60 0.68 -7.22 -6.57
N ASP A 61 1.87 -7.61 -6.12
CA ASP A 61 2.61 -8.78 -6.58
C ASP A 61 2.89 -9.71 -5.40
N LEU A 62 2.21 -10.84 -5.34
CA LEU A 62 2.44 -11.86 -4.31
C LEU A 62 3.27 -13.04 -4.82
N ASP A 63 3.68 -13.05 -6.08
CA ASP A 63 4.53 -14.10 -6.63
C ASP A 63 5.83 -14.33 -5.83
N PRO A 64 6.50 -13.27 -5.27
CA PRO A 64 7.66 -13.47 -4.40
C PRO A 64 7.40 -14.30 -3.13
N LEU A 65 6.14 -14.46 -2.73
CA LEU A 65 5.73 -15.26 -1.58
C LEU A 65 5.28 -16.69 -1.96
N SER A 66 5.36 -17.06 -3.22
CA SER A 66 4.83 -18.34 -3.75
C SER A 66 5.57 -19.59 -3.25
N GLU A 67 6.78 -19.44 -2.70
CA GLU A 67 7.48 -20.55 -2.04
C GLU A 67 6.76 -20.98 -0.75
N ASP A 68 6.30 -20.02 0.03
CA ASP A 68 5.55 -20.26 1.28
C ASP A 68 4.03 -20.38 1.04
N TYR A 69 3.51 -19.72 0.02
CA TYR A 69 2.10 -19.65 -0.35
C TYR A 69 1.91 -19.99 -1.84
N PRO A 70 1.87 -21.29 -2.21
CA PRO A 70 1.82 -21.72 -3.62
C PRO A 70 0.64 -21.16 -4.42
N GLU A 71 -0.45 -20.79 -3.75
CA GLU A 71 -1.63 -20.15 -4.34
C GLU A 71 -1.34 -18.77 -4.94
N TYR A 72 -0.24 -18.13 -4.54
CA TYR A 72 0.15 -16.81 -5.05
C TYR A 72 1.15 -16.85 -6.21
N LYS A 73 1.42 -18.03 -6.74
CA LYS A 73 2.27 -18.17 -7.93
C LYS A 73 1.69 -17.35 -9.09
N GLU A 74 2.54 -16.51 -9.68
CA GLU A 74 2.17 -15.59 -10.77
C GLU A 74 1.05 -14.58 -10.41
N PHE A 75 0.81 -14.37 -9.11
CA PHE A 75 -0.21 -13.42 -8.66
C PHE A 75 0.31 -11.99 -8.81
N ARG A 76 -0.13 -11.31 -9.86
CA ARG A 76 0.10 -9.89 -10.13
C ARG A 76 -1.19 -9.25 -10.56
N LYS A 77 -1.67 -8.25 -9.82
CA LYS A 77 -2.94 -7.59 -10.12
C LYS A 77 -2.89 -6.09 -9.91
N VAL A 78 -3.64 -5.40 -10.76
CA VAL A 78 -3.92 -3.96 -10.68
C VAL A 78 -5.33 -3.78 -10.11
N TYR A 79 -5.46 -2.85 -9.18
CA TYR A 79 -6.74 -2.49 -8.56
C TYR A 79 -7.00 -1.02 -8.79
N ILE A 80 -8.04 -0.70 -9.56
CA ILE A 80 -8.47 0.66 -9.89
C ILE A 80 -9.76 0.93 -9.12
N ASN A 81 -9.89 2.13 -8.55
CA ASN A 81 -11.07 2.56 -7.80
C ASN A 81 -11.44 1.58 -6.67
N ALA A 82 -10.40 1.09 -5.98
CA ALA A 82 -10.56 0.07 -4.96
C ALA A 82 -11.11 0.64 -3.66
N HIS A 83 -12.13 -0.04 -3.11
CA HIS A 83 -12.76 0.28 -1.83
C HIS A 83 -12.99 -0.99 -1.01
N ILE A 84 -12.67 -0.95 0.27
CA ILE A 84 -13.12 -1.97 1.22
C ILE A 84 -14.51 -1.54 1.69
N ILE A 85 -15.52 -2.36 1.43
CA ILE A 85 -16.91 -2.03 1.74
C ILE A 85 -17.42 -2.75 2.99
N GLU A 86 -16.73 -3.81 3.41
CA GLU A 86 -17.12 -4.59 4.59
C GLU A 86 -15.89 -5.27 5.21
N TYR A 87 -15.82 -5.31 6.53
CA TYR A 87 -14.82 -6.03 7.31
C TYR A 87 -15.51 -7.12 8.13
N ASP A 88 -15.05 -8.36 8.02
CA ASP A 88 -15.47 -9.43 8.92
C ASP A 88 -14.64 -9.36 10.20
N GLU A 89 -15.14 -8.68 11.20
CA GLU A 89 -14.46 -8.48 12.47
C GLU A 89 -14.56 -9.66 13.44
N THR A 90 -15.21 -10.74 13.05
CA THR A 90 -15.34 -11.95 13.91
C THR A 90 -14.00 -12.66 14.08
N ASN A 91 -13.10 -12.54 13.10
CA ASN A 91 -11.77 -13.12 13.13
C ASN A 91 -10.71 -12.08 12.79
N THR A 92 -9.73 -11.93 13.67
CA THR A 92 -8.59 -11.06 13.48
C THR A 92 -7.28 -11.83 13.59
N ALA A 93 -6.24 -11.33 12.96
CA ALA A 93 -4.88 -11.83 13.08
C ALA A 93 -3.89 -10.68 13.25
N SER A 94 -2.83 -10.95 14.01
CA SER A 94 -1.73 -10.00 14.20
C SER A 94 -0.51 -10.47 13.44
N SER A 95 0.09 -9.59 12.66
CA SER A 95 1.32 -9.86 11.91
C SER A 95 2.16 -8.61 11.79
N GLU A 96 3.46 -8.78 11.65
CA GLU A 96 4.37 -7.67 11.40
C GLU A 96 4.13 -7.07 10.01
N GLU A 97 4.08 -5.75 9.95
CA GLU A 97 3.98 -4.98 8.72
C GLU A 97 5.10 -3.96 8.62
N GLY A 98 5.52 -3.70 7.40
CA GLY A 98 6.41 -2.62 7.01
C GLY A 98 5.85 -1.90 5.78
N CYS A 99 6.42 -0.76 5.41
CA CYS A 99 5.95 0.04 4.29
C CYS A 99 7.11 0.75 3.63
N LEU A 100 7.11 0.79 2.30
CA LEU A 100 8.14 1.50 1.52
C LEU A 100 8.20 3.01 1.85
N SER A 101 7.07 3.60 2.27
CA SER A 101 7.01 5.00 2.71
C SER A 101 7.52 5.23 4.14
N LEU A 102 7.81 4.16 4.90
CA LEU A 102 8.33 4.17 6.27
C LEU A 102 9.56 3.25 6.39
N PRO A 103 10.70 3.60 5.75
CA PRO A 103 11.90 2.77 5.78
C PRO A 103 12.32 2.38 7.20
N ALA A 104 12.67 1.11 7.40
CA ALA A 104 13.16 0.54 8.65
C ALA A 104 12.18 0.62 9.85
N ILE A 105 10.90 0.89 9.62
CA ILE A 105 9.87 0.83 10.66
C ILE A 105 8.99 -0.39 10.41
N HIS A 106 8.94 -1.28 11.41
CA HIS A 106 8.10 -2.48 11.40
C HIS A 106 7.33 -2.52 12.71
N GLU A 107 6.06 -2.84 12.64
CA GLU A 107 5.18 -2.97 13.81
C GLU A 107 4.18 -4.09 13.60
N LYS A 108 3.80 -4.74 14.71
CA LYS A 108 2.76 -5.73 14.72
C LYS A 108 1.38 -5.06 14.60
N VAL A 109 0.62 -5.43 13.58
CA VAL A 109 -0.70 -4.87 13.29
C VAL A 109 -1.75 -5.97 13.36
N THR A 110 -2.83 -5.72 14.07
CA THR A 110 -4.00 -6.59 14.11
C THR A 110 -5.02 -6.13 13.07
N ARG A 111 -5.45 -7.05 12.21
CA ARG A 111 -6.43 -6.78 11.15
C ARG A 111 -7.46 -7.89 11.06
N PRO A 112 -8.70 -7.60 10.61
CA PRO A 112 -9.64 -8.63 10.16
C PRO A 112 -8.99 -9.55 9.12
N THR A 113 -9.30 -10.84 9.20
CA THR A 113 -8.75 -11.84 8.28
C THR A 113 -9.50 -11.94 6.96
N ARG A 114 -10.68 -11.31 6.88
CA ARG A 114 -11.57 -11.36 5.73
C ARG A 114 -12.23 -10.00 5.51
N ILE A 115 -12.24 -9.54 4.25
CA ILE A 115 -12.80 -8.27 3.82
C ILE A 115 -13.59 -8.43 2.53
N ARG A 116 -14.59 -7.59 2.32
CA ARG A 116 -15.27 -7.46 1.03
C ARG A 116 -14.78 -6.22 0.32
N VAL A 117 -14.33 -6.39 -0.91
CA VAL A 117 -13.72 -5.34 -1.71
C VAL A 117 -14.45 -5.15 -3.03
N GLN A 118 -14.54 -3.91 -3.47
CA GLN A 118 -14.98 -3.55 -4.82
C GLN A 118 -13.84 -2.81 -5.51
N TRP A 119 -13.57 -3.17 -6.75
CA TRP A 119 -12.57 -2.51 -7.59
C TRP A 119 -12.89 -2.68 -9.07
N MET A 120 -12.16 -1.97 -9.90
CA MET A 120 -12.15 -2.16 -11.34
C MET A 120 -10.80 -2.72 -11.80
N ASP A 121 -10.81 -3.61 -12.77
CA ASP A 121 -9.60 -4.08 -13.43
C ASP A 121 -9.08 -3.08 -14.48
N GLU A 122 -8.00 -3.42 -15.18
CA GLU A 122 -7.39 -2.55 -16.19
C GLU A 122 -8.30 -2.25 -17.39
N ASN A 123 -9.38 -3.02 -17.58
CA ASN A 123 -10.42 -2.80 -18.57
C ASN A 123 -11.64 -2.06 -18.00
N PHE A 124 -11.54 -1.55 -16.76
CA PHE A 124 -12.62 -0.92 -16.01
C PHE A 124 -13.86 -1.81 -15.87
N GLN A 125 -13.65 -3.13 -15.81
CA GLN A 125 -14.70 -4.08 -15.45
C GLN A 125 -14.81 -4.15 -13.93
N PRO A 126 -16.04 -4.04 -13.37
CA PRO A 126 -16.24 -4.05 -11.93
C PRO A 126 -16.10 -5.45 -11.33
N HIS A 127 -15.51 -5.52 -10.16
CA HIS A 127 -15.39 -6.72 -9.33
C HIS A 127 -15.91 -6.42 -7.92
N ASP A 128 -16.51 -7.44 -7.30
CA ASP A 128 -17.00 -7.40 -5.91
C ASP A 128 -16.76 -8.79 -5.32
N GLU A 129 -15.84 -8.89 -4.38
CA GLU A 129 -15.41 -10.18 -3.82
C GLU A 129 -15.14 -10.10 -2.33
N TRP A 130 -15.37 -11.22 -1.65
CA TRP A 130 -14.79 -11.49 -0.34
C TRP A 130 -13.37 -12.02 -0.51
N ILE A 131 -12.42 -11.40 0.18
CA ILE A 131 -11.01 -11.76 0.16
C ILE A 131 -10.59 -12.16 1.57
N GLU A 132 -9.81 -13.23 1.67
CA GLU A 132 -9.28 -13.73 2.95
C GLU A 132 -7.79 -14.08 2.85
N GLY A 133 -7.18 -14.43 3.97
CA GLY A 133 -5.78 -14.82 4.04
C GLY A 133 -4.82 -13.64 3.91
N TYR A 134 -3.60 -13.94 3.47
CA TYR A 134 -2.55 -12.93 3.37
C TYR A 134 -2.87 -11.82 2.38
N LEU A 135 -3.55 -12.15 1.27
CA LEU A 135 -4.00 -11.15 0.30
C LEU A 135 -4.92 -10.11 0.95
N ALA A 136 -5.83 -10.53 1.85
CA ALA A 136 -6.70 -9.59 2.57
C ALA A 136 -5.89 -8.62 3.44
N ARG A 137 -4.78 -9.07 4.03
CA ARG A 137 -3.86 -8.21 4.79
C ARG A 137 -3.17 -7.18 3.89
N VAL A 138 -2.63 -7.62 2.78
CA VAL A 138 -1.95 -6.74 1.81
C VAL A 138 -2.91 -5.71 1.24
N MET A 139 -4.12 -6.14 0.85
CA MET A 139 -5.15 -5.21 0.38
C MET A 139 -5.52 -4.17 1.42
N GLN A 140 -5.70 -4.54 2.68
CA GLN A 140 -5.99 -3.59 3.75
C GLN A 140 -4.87 -2.56 3.92
N HIS A 141 -3.62 -3.01 3.85
CA HIS A 141 -2.45 -2.13 3.93
C HIS A 141 -2.44 -1.12 2.76
N GLU A 142 -2.56 -1.61 1.54
CA GLU A 142 -2.49 -0.75 0.34
C GLU A 142 -3.73 0.15 0.20
N PHE A 143 -4.92 -0.37 0.51
CA PHE A 143 -6.16 0.43 0.41
C PHE A 143 -6.27 1.45 1.55
N ASP A 144 -5.62 1.22 2.69
CA ASP A 144 -5.44 2.26 3.71
C ASP A 144 -4.73 3.50 3.14
N HIS A 145 -3.70 3.31 2.31
CA HIS A 145 -3.04 4.44 1.63
C HIS A 145 -3.99 5.26 0.77
N LEU A 146 -4.97 4.62 0.14
CA LEU A 146 -6.00 5.31 -0.64
C LEU A 146 -6.94 6.17 0.23
N ASP A 147 -7.04 5.85 1.52
CA ASP A 147 -7.84 6.58 2.50
C ASP A 147 -6.99 7.51 3.39
N GLY A 148 -5.75 7.76 3.01
CA GLY A 148 -4.81 8.62 3.75
C GLY A 148 -4.33 8.02 5.06
N LYS A 149 -4.39 6.70 5.21
CA LYS A 149 -3.99 5.95 6.40
C LYS A 149 -2.73 5.13 6.15
N MET A 150 -1.99 4.85 7.21
CA MET A 150 -0.81 3.99 7.21
C MET A 150 -0.89 2.98 8.35
N PHE A 151 -0.14 1.87 8.25
CA PHE A 151 -0.20 0.80 9.25
C PHE A 151 0.10 1.28 10.68
N ILE A 152 0.92 2.31 10.84
CA ILE A 152 1.23 2.93 12.14
C ILE A 152 0.02 3.62 12.81
N ASP A 153 -1.05 3.89 12.08
CA ASP A 153 -2.29 4.43 12.63
C ASP A 153 -3.09 3.35 13.37
N ARG A 154 -2.78 2.07 13.13
CA ARG A 154 -3.48 0.90 13.67
C ARG A 154 -2.78 0.23 14.84
N ILE A 155 -1.65 0.74 15.28
CA ILE A 155 -0.91 0.25 16.46
C ILE A 155 -1.38 0.98 17.73
N SER A 156 -1.04 0.40 18.90
CA SER A 156 -1.39 1.00 20.19
C SER A 156 -0.73 2.37 20.40
N ALA A 157 -1.33 3.19 21.27
CA ALA A 157 -0.77 4.49 21.65
C ALA A 157 0.66 4.36 22.23
N LEU A 158 0.92 3.31 23.01
CA LEU A 158 2.25 3.03 23.55
C LEU A 158 3.25 2.77 22.41
N ARG A 159 2.89 1.92 21.42
CA ARG A 159 3.77 1.64 20.28
C ARG A 159 4.02 2.89 19.44
N LYS A 160 3.00 3.72 19.20
CA LYS A 160 3.16 5.03 18.53
C LYS A 160 4.18 5.91 19.25
N GLN A 161 4.13 5.95 20.56
CA GLN A 161 5.07 6.73 21.37
C GLN A 161 6.50 6.21 21.23
N LEU A 162 6.70 4.88 21.20
CA LEU A 162 8.02 4.25 21.07
C LEU A 162 8.67 4.51 19.71
N ILE A 163 7.90 4.64 18.63
CA ILE A 163 8.44 4.91 17.29
C ILE A 163 8.48 6.40 16.92
N LYS A 164 8.05 7.28 17.81
CA LYS A 164 7.94 8.73 17.54
C LYS A 164 9.25 9.35 17.06
N SER A 165 10.37 8.99 17.66
CA SER A 165 11.70 9.49 17.25
C SER A 165 12.11 9.01 15.86
N LYS A 166 11.78 7.77 15.53
CA LYS A 166 12.01 7.20 14.18
C LYS A 166 11.17 7.91 13.12
N LEU A 167 9.89 8.16 13.40
CA LEU A 167 9.01 8.92 12.52
C LEU A 167 9.52 10.34 12.29
N LYS A 168 9.98 11.01 13.35
CA LYS A 168 10.59 12.33 13.24
C LYS A 168 11.84 12.31 12.36
N ALA A 169 12.68 11.28 12.47
CA ALA A 169 13.87 11.11 11.63
C ALA A 169 13.48 11.00 10.14
N LEU A 170 12.41 10.27 9.80
CA LEU A 170 11.91 10.18 8.42
C LEU A 170 11.52 11.56 7.88
N THR A 171 10.79 12.36 8.64
CA THR A 171 10.40 13.72 8.22
C THR A 171 11.57 14.66 8.03
N GLN A 172 12.71 14.35 8.64
CA GLN A 172 13.96 15.12 8.55
C GLN A 172 14.94 14.57 7.50
N GLY A 173 14.51 13.59 6.70
CA GLY A 173 15.37 12.95 5.70
C GLY A 173 16.51 12.09 6.28
N ARG A 174 16.42 11.74 7.57
CA ARG A 174 17.42 10.92 8.27
C ARG A 174 17.02 9.45 8.26
N TYR A 175 17.20 8.80 7.12
CA TYR A 175 16.96 7.38 6.90
C TYR A 175 17.86 6.84 5.78
N ARG A 176 17.94 5.53 5.65
CA ARG A 176 18.61 4.84 4.53
C ARG A 176 17.70 3.76 3.98
N CYS A 177 17.65 3.62 2.68
CA CYS A 177 16.97 2.53 1.97
C CYS A 177 17.63 2.32 0.60
N GLY A 178 17.39 1.16 0.00
CA GLY A 178 17.98 0.77 -1.28
C GLY A 178 17.23 1.24 -2.53
N TYR A 179 16.19 2.06 -2.38
CA TYR A 179 15.34 2.52 -3.48
C TYR A 179 15.24 4.05 -3.53
N LYS A 180 14.79 4.55 -4.69
CA LYS A 180 14.62 5.99 -4.92
C LYS A 180 13.48 6.55 -4.07
N THR A 181 13.73 7.64 -3.37
CA THR A 181 12.75 8.25 -2.46
C THR A 181 12.53 9.74 -2.73
N LYS A 182 11.38 10.22 -2.28
CA LYS A 182 11.02 11.64 -2.22
C LYS A 182 10.85 12.04 -0.75
N PRO A 183 11.90 12.60 -0.11
CA PRO A 183 11.81 13.04 1.27
C PRO A 183 10.94 14.29 1.42
N VAL A 184 10.52 14.57 2.65
CA VAL A 184 9.88 15.85 2.99
C VAL A 184 10.92 16.96 2.77
N ARG A 185 10.56 17.99 2.01
CA ARG A 185 11.42 19.17 1.89
C ARG A 185 11.32 20.01 3.16
N ARG A 186 12.47 20.45 3.65
CA ARG A 186 12.57 21.50 4.66
C ARG A 186 12.20 22.84 4.07
#